data_9a3f74211ad6e30ed2a81a31dad6d473
#
_entry.id   9a3f74211ad6e30ed2a81a31dad6d473
#
_cell.length_a   1.000
_cell.length_b   1.000
_cell.length_c   1.000
_cell.angle_alpha   90.00
_cell.angle_beta   90.00
_cell.angle_gamma   90.00
#
_symmetry.space_group_name_H-M   'P 1'
#
loop_
_entity.id
_entity.type
_entity.pdbx_description
1 polymer ?
#
loop_
_entity_poly.entity_id
_entity_poly.type
_entity_poly.pdbx_seq_one_letter_code
_entity_poly.pdbx_strand_id
1 'polypeptide(L)'
;EKEMSVMNEDNLKYRTVNLYGEFGQESYLLDNRLYRQEAGYEVFTTFETSENSVFLINRGWISKEGFNYDEDILLKEKGISIQGLLSPFTRFGLNLVNESYEDTWPKLVQQIDYEAAKKDLGSNINNSVIQLSAGSSGALEPIWKPVDLKPSRHYGYALQWFGLAIVLICSFFYYGFKKD
;
A
#
# COMPACT_ATOMS: atom_id res chain seq x y z
N GLU A 1 18.06 14.66 12.06
CA GLU A 1 16.83 15.48 12.02
C GLU A 1 16.85 16.61 10.95
N LYS A 2 17.77 16.57 10.01
CA LYS A 2 17.96 17.60 8.98
C LYS A 2 17.99 17.10 7.55
N GLU A 3 17.54 15.86 7.29
CA GLU A 3 17.82 15.19 6.00
C GLU A 3 16.63 15.04 5.05
N MET A 4 15.41 15.39 5.42
CA MET A 4 14.26 15.17 4.52
C MET A 4 13.99 16.30 3.52
N SER A 5 14.56 17.50 3.71
CA SER A 5 14.27 18.66 2.85
C SER A 5 15.11 18.78 1.57
N VAL A 6 16.08 17.90 1.33
CA VAL A 6 17.00 18.00 0.16
C VAL A 6 17.25 16.66 -0.54
N MET A 7 16.66 15.55 -0.09
CA MET A 7 16.82 14.27 -0.78
C MET A 7 15.80 14.16 -1.92
N ASN A 8 16.32 13.93 -3.12
CA ASN A 8 15.53 13.68 -4.33
C ASN A 8 14.48 12.60 -4.04
N GLU A 9 13.17 12.90 -4.16
CA GLU A 9 12.05 12.02 -3.80
C GLU A 9 12.16 10.61 -4.39
N ASP A 10 12.78 10.48 -5.56
CA ASP A 10 13.00 9.19 -6.22
C ASP A 10 13.93 8.24 -5.45
N ASN A 11 14.85 8.75 -4.63
CA ASN A 11 15.77 7.95 -3.84
C ASN A 11 15.16 7.47 -2.49
N LEU A 12 14.01 8.01 -2.09
CA LEU A 12 13.34 7.67 -0.83
C LEU A 12 12.23 6.63 -1.00
N LYS A 13 11.81 6.34 -2.24
CA LYS A 13 10.77 5.33 -2.53
C LYS A 13 11.14 3.98 -1.93
N TYR A 14 10.18 3.38 -1.24
CA TYR A 14 10.30 2.08 -0.57
C TYR A 14 11.34 2.03 0.57
N ARG A 15 11.62 3.16 1.20
CA ARG A 15 12.42 3.22 2.43
C ARG A 15 11.53 3.35 3.65
N THR A 16 11.99 2.78 4.75
CA THR A 16 11.37 3.01 6.05
C THR A 16 11.68 4.43 6.52
N VAL A 17 10.63 5.14 6.91
CA VAL A 17 10.69 6.49 7.45
C VAL A 17 10.04 6.53 8.83
N ASN A 18 10.51 7.47 9.66
CA ASN A 18 9.89 7.80 10.93
C ASN A 18 9.34 9.22 10.83
N LEU A 19 8.08 9.40 11.17
CA LEU A 19 7.41 10.69 11.20
C LEU A 19 6.96 11.00 12.61
N TYR A 20 7.00 12.28 12.98
CA TYR A 20 6.46 12.79 14.25
C TYR A 20 5.38 13.83 13.95
N GLY A 21 4.20 13.66 14.56
CA GLY A 21 3.04 14.52 14.29
C GLY A 21 1.78 13.99 14.93
N GLU A 22 0.64 14.23 14.27
CA GLU A 22 -0.67 13.77 14.73
C GLU A 22 -1.54 13.30 13.57
N PHE A 23 -2.43 12.32 13.84
CA PHE A 23 -3.44 11.92 12.88
C PHE A 23 -4.55 12.96 12.79
N GLY A 24 -4.98 13.27 11.56
CA GLY A 24 -6.15 14.08 11.30
C GLY A 24 -7.45 13.28 11.45
N GLN A 25 -8.56 13.96 11.23
CA GLN A 25 -9.90 13.36 11.26
C GLN A 25 -10.33 12.84 9.88
N GLU A 26 -9.67 13.31 8.83
CA GLU A 26 -9.98 12.95 7.45
C GLU A 26 -9.47 11.54 7.16
N SER A 27 -10.41 10.64 6.86
CA SER A 27 -10.08 9.25 6.52
C SER A 27 -10.86 8.77 5.32
N TYR A 28 -10.16 8.07 4.42
CA TYR A 28 -10.78 7.28 3.37
C TYR A 28 -10.91 5.83 3.83
N LEU A 29 -12.08 5.26 3.62
CA LEU A 29 -12.37 3.85 3.77
C LEU A 29 -12.45 3.24 2.36
N LEU A 30 -11.38 2.61 1.93
CA LEU A 30 -11.31 1.97 0.62
C LEU A 30 -12.05 0.64 0.67
N ASP A 31 -13.18 0.59 -0.02
CA ASP A 31 -14.09 -0.57 -0.01
C ASP A 31 -13.58 -1.76 -0.84
N ASN A 32 -14.34 -2.85 -0.75
CA ASN A 32 -14.09 -4.09 -1.50
C ASN A 32 -12.72 -4.74 -1.22
N ARG A 33 -12.22 -4.59 0.01
CA ARG A 33 -10.98 -5.23 0.46
C ARG A 33 -11.29 -6.53 1.19
N LEU A 34 -10.96 -7.64 0.54
CA LEU A 34 -11.07 -8.97 1.14
C LEU A 34 -9.76 -9.36 1.82
N TYR A 35 -9.84 -9.72 3.10
CA TYR A 35 -8.73 -10.30 3.83
C TYR A 35 -9.21 -11.51 4.64
N ARG A 36 -8.50 -12.64 4.53
CA ARG A 36 -8.88 -13.93 5.16
C ARG A 36 -10.34 -14.35 4.90
N GLN A 37 -10.87 -14.04 3.70
CA GLN A 37 -12.26 -14.29 3.27
C GLN A 37 -13.33 -13.40 3.93
N GLU A 38 -12.92 -12.39 4.67
CA GLU A 38 -13.80 -11.39 5.25
C GLU A 38 -13.77 -10.09 4.43
N ALA A 39 -14.94 -9.45 4.31
CA ALA A 39 -15.05 -8.14 3.69
C ALA A 39 -14.66 -7.05 4.68
N GLY A 40 -13.88 -6.08 4.24
CA GLY A 40 -13.43 -4.99 5.08
C GLY A 40 -13.05 -3.75 4.30
N TYR A 41 -12.47 -2.81 5.02
CA TYR A 41 -11.95 -1.55 4.50
C TYR A 41 -10.43 -1.52 4.65
N GLU A 42 -9.76 -0.97 3.64
CA GLU A 42 -8.38 -0.51 3.80
C GLU A 42 -8.44 0.98 4.16
N VAL A 43 -7.83 1.35 5.28
CA VAL A 43 -8.01 2.65 5.91
C VAL A 43 -6.84 3.56 5.61
N PHE A 44 -7.14 4.73 5.08
CA PHE A 44 -6.16 5.78 4.82
C PHE A 44 -6.55 7.03 5.61
N THR A 45 -5.69 7.48 6.51
CA THR A 45 -5.93 8.64 7.37
C THR A 45 -4.86 9.70 7.13
N THR A 46 -5.22 10.98 7.18
CA THR A 46 -4.26 12.09 7.14
C THR A 46 -3.35 12.08 8.36
N PHE A 47 -2.11 12.50 8.18
CA PHE A 47 -1.14 12.69 9.24
C PHE A 47 -0.38 13.98 8.99
N GLU A 48 -0.51 14.91 9.92
CA GLU A 48 0.19 16.19 9.88
C GLU A 48 1.47 16.10 10.70
N THR A 49 2.59 16.37 10.04
CA THR A 49 3.89 16.39 10.70
C THR A 49 4.12 17.72 11.41
N SER A 50 5.06 17.74 12.36
CA SER A 50 5.50 18.99 13.03
C SER A 50 6.04 20.07 12.07
N GLU A 51 6.33 19.71 10.83
CA GLU A 51 6.78 20.61 9.76
C GLU A 51 5.63 21.08 8.84
N ASN A 52 4.37 20.86 9.24
CA ASN A 52 3.16 21.19 8.49
C ASN A 52 3.05 20.48 7.12
N SER A 53 3.72 19.35 6.95
CA SER A 53 3.54 18.49 5.80
C SER A 53 2.44 17.45 6.08
N VAL A 54 1.50 17.29 5.17
CA VAL A 54 0.42 16.34 5.29
C VAL A 54 0.72 15.10 4.45
N PHE A 55 0.70 13.92 5.08
CA PHE A 55 0.81 12.63 4.42
C PHE A 55 -0.50 11.86 4.51
N LEU A 56 -0.79 11.06 3.51
CA LEU A 56 -1.82 10.04 3.61
C LEU A 56 -1.17 8.74 4.12
N ILE A 57 -1.67 8.22 5.23
CA ILE A 57 -1.15 7.04 5.89
C ILE A 57 -2.08 5.87 5.62
N ASN A 58 -1.60 4.84 4.94
CA ASN A 58 -2.27 3.55 4.88
C ASN A 58 -2.05 2.82 6.20
N ARG A 59 -3.08 2.76 7.03
CA ARG A 59 -3.04 2.16 8.36
C ARG A 59 -3.24 0.64 8.33
N GLY A 60 -3.74 0.11 7.23
CA GLY A 60 -4.05 -1.31 7.07
C GLY A 60 -5.55 -1.56 6.91
N TRP A 61 -5.96 -2.79 7.18
CA TRP A 61 -7.30 -3.30 6.96
C TRP A 61 -8.07 -3.49 8.28
N ILE A 62 -9.38 -3.28 8.21
CA ILE A 62 -10.32 -3.56 9.28
C ILE A 62 -11.57 -4.25 8.73
N SER A 63 -12.15 -5.17 9.50
CA SER A 63 -13.40 -5.85 9.13
C SER A 63 -14.59 -4.88 9.07
N LYS A 64 -15.54 -5.14 8.16
CA LYS A 64 -16.84 -4.45 8.16
C LYS A 64 -17.73 -4.89 9.30
N GLU A 65 -17.54 -6.09 9.81
CA GLU A 65 -18.36 -6.64 10.87
C GLU A 65 -18.05 -5.95 12.20
N GLY A 66 -19.07 -5.29 12.78
CA GLY A 66 -18.93 -4.54 14.02
C GLY A 66 -18.17 -3.23 13.92
N PHE A 67 -17.86 -2.77 12.70
CA PHE A 67 -17.10 -1.53 12.48
C PHE A 67 -17.81 -0.30 13.03
N ASN A 68 -17.08 0.47 13.85
CA ASN A 68 -17.50 1.77 14.36
C ASN A 68 -16.36 2.78 14.13
N TYR A 69 -16.60 3.77 13.25
CA TYR A 69 -15.58 4.74 12.88
C TYR A 69 -14.96 5.48 14.07
N ASP A 70 -15.80 5.94 15.00
CA ASP A 70 -15.36 6.77 16.13
C ASP A 70 -14.48 5.99 17.12
N GLU A 71 -14.72 4.67 17.25
CA GLU A 71 -14.01 3.80 18.17
C GLU A 71 -12.76 3.19 17.52
N ASP A 72 -12.89 2.78 16.24
CA ASP A 72 -11.88 1.98 15.56
C ASP A 72 -10.83 2.84 14.83
N ILE A 73 -11.23 4.04 14.37
CA ILE A 73 -10.42 4.86 13.45
C ILE A 73 -9.93 6.15 14.09
N LEU A 74 -10.78 6.86 14.83
CA LEU A 74 -10.39 8.16 15.38
C LEU A 74 -9.32 8.00 16.46
N LEU A 75 -8.16 8.60 16.21
CA LEU A 75 -7.05 8.66 17.16
C LEU A 75 -7.03 10.05 17.80
N LYS A 76 -7.07 10.09 19.12
CA LYS A 76 -7.08 11.33 19.92
C LYS A 76 -5.68 11.71 20.43
N GLU A 77 -4.70 10.87 20.14
CA GLU A 77 -3.32 11.08 20.60
C GLU A 77 -2.63 12.13 19.74
N LYS A 78 -1.94 13.05 20.42
CA LYS A 78 -1.15 14.10 19.80
C LYS A 78 0.34 13.87 20.02
N GLY A 79 1.14 14.33 19.07
CA GLY A 79 2.60 14.27 19.19
C GLY A 79 3.14 12.85 19.26
N ILE A 80 2.67 11.99 18.33
CA ILE A 80 3.09 10.59 18.26
C ILE A 80 4.17 10.40 17.20
N SER A 81 4.99 9.37 17.40
CA SER A 81 5.95 8.91 16.40
C SER A 81 5.40 7.67 15.70
N ILE A 82 5.37 7.72 14.38
CA ILE A 82 4.97 6.59 13.55
C ILE A 82 6.11 6.14 12.65
N GLN A 83 6.14 4.84 12.35
CA GLN A 83 7.09 4.25 11.41
C GLN A 83 6.34 3.60 10.27
N GLY A 84 6.81 3.79 9.04
CA GLY A 84 6.19 3.16 7.88
C GLY A 84 7.11 3.16 6.66
N LEU A 85 6.65 2.53 5.60
CA LEU A 85 7.32 2.46 4.31
C LEU A 85 6.81 3.59 3.41
N LEU A 86 7.69 4.46 2.94
CA LEU A 86 7.35 5.50 1.98
C LEU A 86 7.09 4.87 0.61
N SER A 87 5.89 5.04 0.11
CA SER A 87 5.46 4.54 -1.20
C SER A 87 5.00 5.68 -2.10
N PRO A 88 5.25 5.61 -3.41
CA PRO A 88 4.66 6.57 -4.34
C PRO A 88 3.14 6.57 -4.20
N PHE A 89 2.52 7.74 -4.32
CA PHE A 89 1.07 7.84 -4.36
C PHE A 89 0.56 7.29 -5.69
N THR A 90 0.44 5.98 -5.76
CA THR A 90 -0.18 5.29 -6.89
C THR A 90 -1.68 5.21 -6.68
N ARG A 91 -2.41 4.86 -7.74
CA ARG A 91 -3.84 4.62 -7.63
C ARG A 91 -4.11 3.37 -6.80
N PHE A 92 -4.91 3.51 -5.75
CA PHE A 92 -5.39 2.41 -4.91
C PHE A 92 -6.84 2.09 -5.26
N GLY A 93 -7.18 0.81 -5.38
CA GLY A 93 -8.54 0.37 -5.71
C GLY A 93 -8.84 0.33 -7.20
N LEU A 94 -10.09 0.05 -7.53
CA LEU A 94 -10.61 -0.04 -8.89
C LEU A 94 -11.84 0.86 -9.00
N ASN A 95 -11.83 1.77 -9.97
CA ASN A 95 -13.01 2.57 -10.26
C ASN A 95 -13.96 1.77 -11.16
N LEU A 96 -15.04 1.29 -10.57
CA LEU A 96 -16.09 0.56 -11.27
C LEU A 96 -17.28 1.46 -11.65
N VAL A 97 -17.42 2.62 -11.01
CA VAL A 97 -18.51 3.58 -11.23
C VAL A 97 -18.00 5.00 -10.95
N ASN A 98 -18.52 6.00 -11.67
CA ASN A 98 -18.30 7.42 -11.31
C ASN A 98 -19.05 7.73 -10.01
N GLU A 99 -18.34 7.69 -8.89
CA GLU A 99 -18.91 7.97 -7.58
C GLU A 99 -18.94 9.47 -7.33
N SER A 100 -20.10 9.96 -6.88
CA SER A 100 -20.21 11.26 -6.22
C SER A 100 -20.02 11.01 -4.72
N TYR A 101 -18.94 11.50 -4.17
CA TYR A 101 -18.67 11.39 -2.73
C TYR A 101 -19.45 12.46 -1.96
N GLU A 102 -19.96 12.09 -0.79
CA GLU A 102 -20.46 13.07 0.18
C GLU A 102 -19.28 13.92 0.69
N ASP A 103 -19.55 15.19 0.99
CA ASP A 103 -18.53 16.12 1.53
C ASP A 103 -18.24 15.87 3.02
N THR A 104 -18.66 14.74 3.55
CA THR A 104 -18.47 14.35 4.96
C THR A 104 -17.39 13.30 5.14
N TRP A 105 -16.67 13.37 6.24
CA TRP A 105 -15.71 12.35 6.64
C TRP A 105 -16.31 11.35 7.63
N PRO A 106 -15.96 10.07 7.55
CA PRO A 106 -15.04 9.42 6.60
C PRO A 106 -15.62 9.28 5.21
N LYS A 107 -14.81 9.34 4.16
CA LYS A 107 -15.25 9.08 2.79
C LYS A 107 -15.12 7.59 2.46
N LEU A 108 -16.26 6.96 2.13
CA LEU A 108 -16.27 5.60 1.60
C LEU A 108 -15.97 5.65 0.10
N VAL A 109 -14.88 5.02 -0.33
CA VAL A 109 -14.38 5.11 -1.70
C VAL A 109 -14.03 3.75 -2.27
N GLN A 110 -14.13 3.59 -3.59
CA GLN A 110 -13.64 2.39 -4.29
C GLN A 110 -12.24 2.59 -4.88
N GLN A 111 -11.81 3.85 -4.99
CA GLN A 111 -10.50 4.23 -5.50
C GLN A 111 -10.00 5.49 -4.82
N ILE A 112 -8.69 5.53 -4.58
CA ILE A 112 -7.98 6.73 -4.12
C ILE A 112 -6.84 6.98 -5.10
N ASP A 113 -6.76 8.20 -5.63
CA ASP A 113 -5.59 8.68 -6.38
C ASP A 113 -5.16 10.06 -5.89
N TYR A 114 -3.96 10.48 -6.28
CA TYR A 114 -3.37 11.72 -5.80
C TYR A 114 -4.18 12.97 -6.13
N GLU A 115 -4.74 13.06 -7.34
CA GLU A 115 -5.48 14.24 -7.77
C GLU A 115 -6.80 14.37 -7.00
N ALA A 116 -7.49 13.24 -6.75
CA ALA A 116 -8.69 13.22 -5.93
C ALA A 116 -8.37 13.60 -4.48
N ALA A 117 -7.33 13.02 -3.90
CA ALA A 117 -6.91 13.34 -2.53
C ALA A 117 -6.47 14.80 -2.39
N LYS A 118 -5.76 15.35 -3.37
CA LYS A 118 -5.34 16.76 -3.38
C LYS A 118 -6.53 17.73 -3.46
N LYS A 119 -7.57 17.35 -4.19
CA LYS A 119 -8.82 18.14 -4.26
C LYS A 119 -9.55 18.15 -2.92
N ASP A 120 -9.60 17.00 -2.25
CA ASP A 120 -10.33 16.82 -1.00
C ASP A 120 -9.59 17.39 0.22
N LEU A 121 -8.28 17.18 0.29
CA LEU A 121 -7.45 17.46 1.47
C LEU A 121 -6.61 18.73 1.34
N GLY A 122 -6.58 19.35 0.15
CA GLY A 122 -5.81 20.56 -0.10
C GLY A 122 -4.45 20.31 -0.77
N SER A 123 -3.81 21.39 -1.17
CA SER A 123 -2.61 21.35 -2.00
C SER A 123 -1.31 20.99 -1.26
N ASN A 124 -1.33 20.95 0.07
CA ASN A 124 -0.17 20.63 0.91
C ASN A 124 0.01 19.13 1.16
N ILE A 125 -0.88 18.29 0.60
CA ILE A 125 -0.72 16.84 0.69
C ILE A 125 0.50 16.38 -0.09
N ASN A 126 1.30 15.50 0.52
CA ASN A 126 2.49 14.92 -0.09
C ASN A 126 2.13 13.93 -1.20
N ASN A 127 2.93 13.90 -2.27
CA ASN A 127 2.77 12.94 -3.38
C ASN A 127 3.32 11.55 -3.04
N SER A 128 3.25 11.18 -1.78
CA SER A 128 3.66 9.87 -1.27
C SER A 128 2.71 9.42 -0.18
N VAL A 129 2.50 8.11 -0.11
CA VAL A 129 1.70 7.43 0.91
C VAL A 129 2.64 6.68 1.85
N ILE A 130 2.37 6.74 3.14
CA ILE A 130 3.10 5.93 4.12
C ILE A 130 2.31 4.65 4.39
N GLN A 131 2.92 3.52 4.12
CA GLN A 131 2.41 2.21 4.53
C GLN A 131 2.81 1.98 5.98
N LEU A 132 1.89 2.08 6.92
CA LEU A 132 2.18 2.05 8.35
C LEU A 132 2.73 0.67 8.76
N SER A 133 3.83 0.65 9.50
CA SER A 133 4.42 -0.59 10.00
C SER A 133 3.55 -1.23 11.07
N ALA A 134 3.46 -2.55 11.07
CA ALA A 134 2.79 -3.29 12.13
C ALA A 134 3.40 -2.93 13.50
N GLY A 135 2.55 -2.64 14.49
CA GLY A 135 2.99 -2.22 15.82
C GLY A 135 3.27 -0.72 15.98
N SER A 136 3.18 0.08 14.91
CA SER A 136 3.18 1.53 15.00
C SER A 136 1.86 2.04 15.57
N SER A 137 1.85 3.19 16.25
CA SER A 137 0.60 3.77 16.78
C SER A 137 -0.40 3.98 15.64
N GLY A 138 -1.64 3.56 15.86
CA GLY A 138 -2.70 3.62 14.87
C GLY A 138 -2.66 2.57 13.76
N ALA A 139 -1.74 1.60 13.80
CA ALA A 139 -1.71 0.51 12.85
C ALA A 139 -2.89 -0.45 13.03
N LEU A 140 -3.54 -0.78 11.92
CA LEU A 140 -4.54 -1.82 11.78
C LEU A 140 -3.88 -3.09 11.22
N GLU A 141 -4.67 -4.06 10.75
CA GLU A 141 -4.11 -5.29 10.18
C GLU A 141 -3.42 -5.00 8.84
N PRO A 142 -2.10 -5.22 8.71
CA PRO A 142 -1.39 -4.92 7.48
C PRO A 142 -1.73 -5.96 6.40
N ILE A 143 -2.44 -5.54 5.35
CA ILE A 143 -2.75 -6.40 4.19
C ILE A 143 -1.72 -6.25 3.08
N TRP A 144 -0.97 -5.17 3.07
CA TRP A 144 0.15 -5.01 2.16
C TRP A 144 1.32 -5.89 2.62
N LYS A 145 1.79 -6.74 1.73
CA LYS A 145 3.02 -7.50 1.97
C LYS A 145 4.06 -6.96 1.01
N PRO A 146 5.25 -6.62 1.50
CA PRO A 146 6.38 -6.47 0.59
C PRO A 146 6.41 -7.70 -0.29
N VAL A 147 6.56 -7.53 -1.60
CA VAL A 147 6.63 -8.66 -2.53
C VAL A 147 7.90 -9.44 -2.17
N ASP A 148 7.75 -10.40 -1.29
CA ASP A 148 8.82 -11.35 -0.94
C ASP A 148 8.96 -12.33 -2.11
N LEU A 149 9.62 -11.86 -3.16
CA LEU A 149 10.03 -12.69 -4.28
C LEU A 149 11.16 -13.59 -3.77
N LYS A 150 10.78 -14.66 -3.05
CA LYS A 150 11.77 -15.66 -2.59
C LYS A 150 12.56 -16.14 -3.81
N PRO A 151 13.87 -15.93 -3.85
CA PRO A 151 14.71 -16.38 -4.98
C PRO A 151 14.48 -17.84 -5.33
N SER A 152 14.11 -18.67 -4.34
CA SER A 152 13.78 -20.08 -4.52
C SER A 152 12.68 -20.36 -5.55
N ARG A 153 11.69 -19.47 -5.70
CA ARG A 153 10.65 -19.63 -6.73
C ARG A 153 11.20 -19.43 -8.14
N HIS A 154 12.09 -18.45 -8.30
CA HIS A 154 12.75 -18.21 -9.59
C HIS A 154 13.69 -19.36 -9.97
N TYR A 155 14.41 -19.93 -9.02
CA TYR A 155 15.22 -21.13 -9.26
C TYR A 155 14.37 -22.33 -9.65
N GLY A 156 13.21 -22.53 -9.04
CA GLY A 156 12.28 -23.59 -9.41
C GLY A 156 11.80 -23.47 -10.85
N TYR A 157 11.38 -22.28 -11.26
CA TYR A 157 10.97 -22.02 -12.65
C TYR A 157 12.15 -22.17 -13.63
N ALA A 158 13.32 -21.65 -13.28
CA ALA A 158 14.49 -21.80 -14.12
C ALA A 158 14.85 -23.27 -14.34
N LEU A 159 14.87 -24.08 -13.28
CA LEU A 159 15.12 -25.53 -13.39
C LEU A 159 14.09 -26.21 -14.31
N GLN A 160 12.83 -25.87 -14.21
CA GLN A 160 11.76 -26.42 -15.06
C GLN A 160 12.00 -26.07 -16.53
N TRP A 161 12.30 -24.81 -16.86
CA TRP A 161 12.51 -24.38 -18.24
C TRP A 161 13.78 -24.98 -18.85
N PHE A 162 14.89 -25.02 -18.09
CA PHE A 162 16.11 -25.69 -18.55
C PHE A 162 15.92 -27.19 -18.73
N GLY A 163 15.18 -27.86 -17.83
CA GLY A 163 14.87 -29.26 -17.96
C GLY A 163 14.07 -29.56 -19.24
N LEU A 164 13.04 -28.76 -19.54
CA LEU A 164 12.27 -28.89 -20.79
C LEU A 164 13.15 -28.64 -22.04
N ALA A 165 14.02 -27.65 -21.99
CA ALA A 165 14.93 -27.36 -23.10
C ALA A 165 15.86 -28.55 -23.37
N ILE A 166 16.44 -29.17 -22.33
CA ILE A 166 17.30 -30.36 -22.46
C ILE A 166 16.52 -31.54 -23.10
N VAL A 167 15.29 -31.80 -22.63
CA VAL A 167 14.44 -32.86 -23.18
C VAL A 167 14.17 -32.61 -24.67
N LEU A 168 13.86 -31.39 -25.07
CA LEU A 168 13.64 -31.05 -26.47
C LEU A 168 14.90 -31.25 -27.32
N ILE A 169 16.06 -30.83 -26.84
CA ILE A 169 17.35 -31.00 -27.53
C ILE A 169 17.67 -32.50 -27.68
N CYS A 170 17.55 -33.28 -26.62
CA CYS A 170 17.78 -34.73 -26.69
C CYS A 170 16.81 -35.42 -27.66
N SER A 171 15.54 -35.04 -27.65
CA SER A 171 14.52 -35.57 -28.57
C SER A 171 14.85 -35.20 -30.02
N PHE A 172 15.28 -33.95 -30.26
CA PHE A 172 15.67 -33.52 -31.60
C PHE A 172 16.85 -34.37 -32.14
N PHE A 173 17.87 -34.57 -31.36
CA PHE A 173 19.01 -35.40 -31.76
C PHE A 173 18.62 -36.87 -31.92
N TYR A 174 17.82 -37.44 -31.02
CA TYR A 174 17.35 -38.81 -31.11
C TYR A 174 16.58 -39.08 -32.41
N TYR A 175 15.61 -38.18 -32.73
CA TYR A 175 14.82 -38.37 -33.95
C TYR A 175 15.58 -37.96 -35.22
N GLY A 176 16.50 -36.95 -35.13
CA GLY A 176 17.31 -36.52 -36.27
C GLY A 176 18.36 -37.53 -36.70
N PHE A 177 18.88 -38.33 -35.77
CA PHE A 177 19.88 -39.38 -36.06
C PHE A 177 19.32 -40.80 -36.15
N LYS A 178 18.03 -40.97 -35.89
CA LYS A 178 17.34 -42.27 -36.10
C LYS A 178 17.28 -42.51 -37.60
N LYS A 179 18.19 -43.34 -38.13
CA LYS A 179 18.10 -43.92 -39.49
C LYS A 179 16.97 -44.94 -39.49
N ASP A 180 16.05 -44.79 -40.46
CA ASP A 180 15.07 -45.85 -40.80
C ASP A 180 15.79 -47.13 -41.26
#